data_d299ab341051b67a809655a52bc378ba
#
_entry.id   d299ab341051b67a809655a52bc378ba
#
_cell.length_a   1.000
_cell.length_b   1.000
_cell.length_c   1.000
_cell.angle_alpha   90.00
_cell.angle_beta   90.00
_cell.angle_gamma   90.00
#
_symmetry.space_group_name_H-M   'P 1'
#
loop_
_entity.id
_entity.type
_entity.pdbx_description
1 polymer ?
#
loop_
_entity_poly.entity_id
_entity_poly.type
_entity_poly.pdbx_seq_one_letter_code
_entity_poly.pdbx_strand_id
1 'polypeptide(L)'
;MHYVDVILPLPLEGTFTYSLPASLAGGVRLGVRVLVPLGKSKTYTAMAVRTHDVKPDFETRDILQVIDQEPVLLERQLRLWQWISTYYMSALGDVFKAALPAGLKAEENYRPKTVRCVTLPANLRTEQNLHLALTILGKALKQQQTFNTYLQLSHWDQIDGDTPPDHIQDVACDELLNASGASDAVLRQLISRKFLEVYYREVGRIGGGGEYHPEHIQPLSEAQQDAMNQIGVQFMSKNVVLLHGVTSSGKTEIYIHLIQKAIDDGRQVLYLLPEIALTVQMTRRLQHVFGSRLGIYHSKYSDAERVEIWKKQLSDEPYDVILGARSAVFLPFTRLGLVIVDEEHETSFKQQDPAPRYH
;
A
#
# COMPACT_ATOMS: atom_id res chain seq x y z
N MET A 1 35.24 10.86 -5.30
CA MET A 1 34.79 9.46 -5.31
C MET A 1 33.67 9.39 -4.27
N HIS A 2 32.49 8.95 -4.64
CA HIS A 2 31.34 8.92 -3.70
C HIS A 2 31.19 7.51 -3.14
N TYR A 3 30.69 7.42 -1.93
CA TYR A 3 30.43 6.16 -1.22
C TYR A 3 28.99 6.13 -0.72
N VAL A 4 28.49 4.91 -0.52
CA VAL A 4 27.17 4.68 0.06
C VAL A 4 27.27 3.63 1.17
N ASP A 5 26.70 3.95 2.32
CA ASP A 5 26.50 3.00 3.41
C ASP A 5 25.15 2.31 3.22
N VAL A 6 25.15 0.99 3.33
CA VAL A 6 23.96 0.17 3.12
C VAL A 6 23.73 -0.82 4.27
N ILE A 7 22.48 -1.19 4.50
CA ILE A 7 22.09 -2.30 5.37
C ILE A 7 21.88 -3.53 4.48
N LEU A 8 22.52 -4.65 4.83
CA LEU A 8 22.33 -5.93 4.18
C LEU A 8 21.27 -6.78 4.91
N PRO A 9 20.47 -7.61 4.21
CA PRO A 9 19.50 -8.53 4.82
C PRO A 9 20.19 -9.77 5.41
N LEU A 10 21.20 -9.56 6.24
CA LEU A 10 22.03 -10.59 6.85
C LEU A 10 22.13 -10.32 8.36
N PRO A 11 22.36 -11.34 9.20
CA PRO A 11 22.52 -11.16 10.64
C PRO A 11 23.90 -10.55 10.97
N LEU A 12 24.14 -9.35 10.42
CA LEU A 12 25.37 -8.59 10.55
C LEU A 12 25.07 -7.26 11.21
N GLU A 13 26.00 -6.81 12.04
CA GLU A 13 25.90 -5.54 12.74
C GLU A 13 26.35 -4.37 11.82
N GLY A 14 25.73 -3.21 12.02
CA GLY A 14 26.14 -1.96 11.36
C GLY A 14 25.75 -1.87 9.89
N THR A 15 26.46 -1.01 9.21
CA THR A 15 26.32 -0.71 7.78
C THR A 15 27.58 -1.11 7.02
N PHE A 16 27.43 -1.34 5.72
CA PHE A 16 28.52 -1.71 4.82
C PHE A 16 28.72 -0.62 3.78
N THR A 17 29.97 -0.17 3.60
CA THR A 17 30.30 0.89 2.67
C THR A 17 30.69 0.31 1.30
N TYR A 18 30.06 0.84 0.26
CA TYR A 18 30.35 0.54 -1.15
C TYR A 18 30.73 1.81 -1.90
N SER A 19 31.53 1.65 -2.96
CA SER A 19 31.78 2.74 -3.89
C SER A 19 30.53 3.03 -4.72
N LEU A 20 30.30 4.31 -4.97
CA LEU A 20 29.16 4.80 -5.75
C LEU A 20 29.67 5.32 -7.10
N PRO A 21 29.47 4.58 -8.20
CA PRO A 21 29.83 5.02 -9.54
C PRO A 21 29.09 6.32 -9.91
N ALA A 22 29.77 7.22 -10.60
CA ALA A 22 29.20 8.52 -11.01
C ALA A 22 27.91 8.38 -11.83
N SER A 23 27.79 7.32 -12.64
CA SER A 23 26.59 7.01 -13.44
C SER A 23 25.39 6.65 -12.60
N LEU A 24 25.55 6.20 -11.36
CA LEU A 24 24.49 5.79 -10.44
C LEU A 24 24.24 6.80 -9.31
N ALA A 25 25.15 7.77 -9.14
CA ALA A 25 25.13 8.70 -7.99
C ALA A 25 23.85 9.52 -7.88
N GLY A 26 23.26 9.93 -8.99
CA GLY A 26 22.02 10.73 -9.02
C GLY A 26 20.77 9.98 -8.55
N GLY A 27 20.80 8.63 -8.54
CA GLY A 27 19.66 7.79 -8.13
C GLY A 27 19.75 7.29 -6.69
N VAL A 28 20.91 7.43 -6.02
CA VAL A 28 21.12 6.88 -4.68
C VAL A 28 20.85 7.92 -3.60
N ARG A 29 19.88 7.66 -2.77
CA ARG A 29 19.50 8.43 -1.58
C ARG A 29 19.01 7.52 -0.46
N LEU A 30 18.89 8.06 0.75
CA LEU A 30 18.37 7.29 1.88
C LEU A 30 17.03 6.63 1.51
N GLY A 31 16.93 5.34 1.81
CA GLY A 31 15.70 4.58 1.61
C GLY A 31 15.51 3.95 0.23
N VAL A 32 16.48 4.13 -0.68
CA VAL A 32 16.50 3.46 -1.99
C VAL A 32 17.18 2.11 -1.85
N ARG A 33 16.63 1.08 -2.53
CA ARG A 33 17.28 -0.23 -2.60
C ARG A 33 18.34 -0.23 -3.71
N VAL A 34 19.45 -0.86 -3.39
CA VAL A 34 20.58 -1.04 -4.32
C VAL A 34 20.98 -2.50 -4.37
N LEU A 35 21.46 -2.96 -5.51
CA LEU A 35 22.05 -4.27 -5.67
C LEU A 35 23.56 -4.18 -5.41
N VAL A 36 24.06 -4.99 -4.48
CA VAL A 36 25.46 -4.99 -4.08
C VAL A 36 26.07 -6.38 -4.12
N PRO A 37 27.36 -6.50 -4.51
CA PRO A 37 28.08 -7.77 -4.45
C PRO A 37 28.56 -8.05 -3.02
N LEU A 38 28.45 -9.30 -2.57
CA LEU A 38 29.04 -9.74 -1.31
C LEU A 38 29.73 -11.09 -1.48
N GLY A 39 30.99 -11.18 -1.04
CA GLY A 39 31.81 -12.37 -1.26
C GLY A 39 32.18 -12.53 -2.74
N LYS A 40 32.38 -13.78 -3.19
CA LYS A 40 32.93 -14.07 -4.54
C LYS A 40 31.86 -14.06 -5.65
N SER A 41 30.61 -14.43 -5.35
CA SER A 41 29.59 -14.67 -6.38
C SER A 41 28.15 -14.37 -5.96
N LYS A 42 27.93 -13.79 -4.78
CA LYS A 42 26.58 -13.48 -4.31
C LYS A 42 26.27 -12.02 -4.44
N THR A 43 25.04 -11.72 -4.81
CA THR A 43 24.46 -10.37 -4.81
C THR A 43 23.34 -10.28 -3.78
N TYR A 44 23.13 -9.10 -3.24
CA TYR A 44 22.07 -8.83 -2.27
C TYR A 44 21.38 -7.51 -2.57
N THR A 45 20.09 -7.50 -2.39
CA THR A 45 19.32 -6.26 -2.30
C THR A 45 19.60 -5.63 -0.94
N ALA A 46 20.23 -4.48 -0.95
CA ALA A 46 20.61 -3.72 0.23
C ALA A 46 19.83 -2.39 0.30
N MET A 47 19.70 -1.83 1.50
CA MET A 47 19.04 -0.55 1.72
C MET A 47 20.08 0.56 1.89
N ALA A 48 20.08 1.55 1.01
CA ALA A 48 20.94 2.72 1.13
C ALA A 48 20.49 3.60 2.30
N VAL A 49 21.41 3.94 3.19
CA VAL A 49 21.10 4.72 4.40
C VAL A 49 21.86 6.04 4.47
N ARG A 50 23.01 6.16 3.80
CA ARG A 50 23.79 7.38 3.76
C ARG A 50 24.72 7.40 2.56
N THR A 51 24.87 8.55 1.93
CA THR A 51 25.92 8.81 0.93
C THR A 51 26.96 9.78 1.51
N HIS A 52 28.24 9.59 1.18
CA HIS A 52 29.32 10.43 1.68
C HIS A 52 30.57 10.36 0.78
N ASP A 53 31.53 11.25 1.02
CA ASP A 53 32.80 11.35 0.27
C ASP A 53 34.02 10.91 1.08
N VAL A 54 33.80 10.43 2.31
CA VAL A 54 34.88 9.95 3.18
C VAL A 54 35.35 8.59 2.69
N LYS A 55 36.64 8.53 2.22
CA LYS A 55 37.24 7.27 1.78
C LYS A 55 37.43 6.35 2.98
N PRO A 56 36.91 5.09 2.95
CA PRO A 56 37.20 4.13 3.98
C PRO A 56 38.63 3.61 3.91
N ASP A 57 39.14 3.05 5.03
CA ASP A 57 40.47 2.50 5.15
C ASP A 57 40.67 1.13 4.48
N PHE A 58 39.63 0.64 3.80
CA PHE A 58 39.63 -0.62 3.10
C PHE A 58 39.16 -0.46 1.64
N GLU A 59 39.46 -1.45 0.80
CA GLU A 59 38.95 -1.48 -0.58
C GLU A 59 37.47 -1.73 -0.61
N THR A 60 36.76 -0.83 -1.30
CA THR A 60 35.33 -0.94 -1.52
C THR A 60 35.03 -1.55 -2.89
N ARG A 61 33.89 -2.21 -3.01
CA ARG A 61 33.33 -2.62 -4.30
C ARG A 61 32.25 -1.64 -4.72
N ASP A 62 32.01 -1.60 -6.02
CA ASP A 62 30.95 -0.76 -6.58
C ASP A 62 29.58 -1.39 -6.31
N ILE A 63 28.56 -0.56 -6.12
CA ILE A 63 27.18 -0.99 -6.25
C ILE A 63 26.92 -1.36 -7.72
N LEU A 64 26.09 -2.38 -7.95
CA LEU A 64 25.79 -2.90 -9.28
C LEU A 64 24.65 -2.15 -9.96
N GLN A 65 23.61 -1.81 -9.19
CA GLN A 65 22.39 -1.23 -9.71
C GLN A 65 21.63 -0.48 -8.61
N VAL A 66 20.91 0.57 -9.00
CA VAL A 66 19.85 1.21 -8.21
C VAL A 66 18.53 0.57 -8.61
N ILE A 67 17.80 0.00 -7.64
CA ILE A 67 16.56 -0.75 -7.90
C ILE A 67 15.36 0.20 -7.97
N ASP A 68 15.28 1.16 -7.05
CA ASP A 68 14.14 2.05 -6.91
C ASP A 68 14.41 3.44 -7.48
N GLN A 69 13.40 4.03 -8.11
CA GLN A 69 13.44 5.44 -8.50
C GLN A 69 13.14 6.36 -7.32
N GLU A 70 12.22 5.96 -6.43
CA GLU A 70 11.84 6.66 -5.22
C GLU A 70 12.14 5.82 -3.98
N PRO A 71 12.43 6.47 -2.82
CA PRO A 71 12.69 5.75 -1.58
C PRO A 71 11.51 4.87 -1.15
N VAL A 72 11.81 3.64 -0.77
CA VAL A 72 10.84 2.69 -0.19
C VAL A 72 10.89 2.65 1.34
N LEU A 73 11.86 3.33 1.93
CA LEU A 73 12.04 3.48 3.38
C LEU A 73 12.15 4.95 3.75
N LEU A 74 11.40 5.37 4.76
CA LEU A 74 11.48 6.72 5.33
C LEU A 74 12.55 6.80 6.42
N GLU A 75 13.12 7.97 6.64
CA GLU A 75 14.11 8.20 7.70
C GLU A 75 13.56 7.82 9.10
N ARG A 76 12.29 8.07 9.36
CA ARG A 76 11.64 7.70 10.63
C ARG A 76 11.61 6.18 10.84
N GLN A 77 11.40 5.40 9.79
CA GLN A 77 11.46 3.94 9.85
C GLN A 77 12.89 3.47 10.13
N LEU A 78 13.89 4.08 9.49
CA LEU A 78 15.30 3.77 9.76
C LEU A 78 15.66 4.01 11.23
N ARG A 79 15.19 5.12 11.81
CA ARG A 79 15.37 5.40 13.25
C ARG A 79 14.71 4.34 14.13
N LEU A 80 13.50 3.88 13.78
CA LEU A 80 12.83 2.77 14.47
C LEU A 80 13.65 1.48 14.36
N TRP A 81 14.18 1.14 13.18
CA TRP A 81 15.02 -0.04 12.98
C TRP A 81 16.29 0.00 13.82
N GLN A 82 16.96 1.15 13.86
CA GLN A 82 18.15 1.38 14.69
C GLN A 82 17.81 1.25 16.19
N TRP A 83 16.69 1.80 16.61
CA TRP A 83 16.23 1.66 17.98
C TRP A 83 15.94 0.21 18.35
N ILE A 84 15.22 -0.54 17.49
CA ILE A 84 14.96 -1.98 17.70
C ILE A 84 16.28 -2.75 17.77
N SER A 85 17.20 -2.49 16.85
CA SER A 85 18.51 -3.13 16.83
C SER A 85 19.27 -2.90 18.14
N THR A 86 19.30 -1.68 18.62
CA THR A 86 20.01 -1.30 19.85
C THR A 86 19.32 -1.82 21.10
N TYR A 87 18.01 -1.60 21.24
CA TYR A 87 17.24 -1.93 22.42
C TYR A 87 17.11 -3.44 22.65
N TYR A 88 16.88 -4.18 21.57
CA TYR A 88 16.71 -5.64 21.62
C TYR A 88 18.01 -6.41 21.28
N MET A 89 19.13 -5.73 21.15
CA MET A 89 20.44 -6.32 20.84
C MET A 89 20.39 -7.28 19.64
N SER A 90 19.79 -6.82 18.55
CA SER A 90 19.62 -7.59 17.31
C SER A 90 20.41 -6.95 16.17
N ALA A 91 20.95 -7.75 15.27
CA ALA A 91 21.61 -7.23 14.08
C ALA A 91 20.65 -6.38 13.23
N LEU A 92 21.11 -5.23 12.73
CA LEU A 92 20.29 -4.33 11.92
C LEU A 92 19.74 -5.01 10.65
N GLY A 93 20.51 -5.94 10.08
CA GLY A 93 20.08 -6.75 8.95
C GLY A 93 18.93 -7.73 9.28
N ASP A 94 18.80 -8.18 10.52
CA ASP A 94 17.65 -8.98 10.94
C ASP A 94 16.41 -8.11 11.08
N VAL A 95 16.56 -6.87 11.58
CA VAL A 95 15.46 -5.89 11.59
C VAL A 95 14.99 -5.59 10.17
N PHE A 96 15.92 -5.38 9.24
CA PHE A 96 15.60 -5.21 7.81
C PHE A 96 14.77 -6.38 7.25
N LYS A 97 15.16 -7.63 7.56
CA LYS A 97 14.40 -8.82 7.13
C LYS A 97 13.00 -8.88 7.70
N ALA A 98 12.82 -8.53 8.96
CA ALA A 98 11.53 -8.57 9.63
C ALA A 98 10.60 -7.43 9.16
N ALA A 99 11.17 -6.26 8.91
CA ALA A 99 10.42 -5.05 8.60
C ALA A 99 9.87 -5.02 7.17
N LEU A 100 10.67 -5.41 6.18
CA LEU A 100 10.28 -5.32 4.77
C LEU A 100 9.53 -6.56 4.28
N PRO A 101 8.43 -6.41 3.52
CA PRO A 101 7.81 -7.49 2.77
C PRO A 101 8.83 -8.21 1.86
N ALA A 102 8.67 -9.53 1.64
CA ALA A 102 9.62 -10.30 0.84
C ALA A 102 9.74 -9.78 -0.60
N GLY A 103 8.64 -9.31 -1.19
CA GLY A 103 8.66 -8.72 -2.53
C GLY A 103 9.46 -7.42 -2.63
N LEU A 104 9.74 -6.73 -1.52
CA LEU A 104 10.66 -5.59 -1.48
C LEU A 104 12.10 -6.00 -1.16
N LYS A 105 12.37 -7.26 -0.86
CA LYS A 105 13.72 -7.82 -0.65
C LYS A 105 14.27 -8.51 -1.90
N ALA A 106 13.43 -8.74 -2.91
CA ALA A 106 13.82 -9.36 -4.16
C ALA A 106 14.70 -8.42 -5.01
N GLU A 107 15.57 -8.99 -5.83
CA GLU A 107 16.45 -8.26 -6.75
C GLU A 107 15.67 -7.58 -7.88
N GLU A 108 14.48 -8.10 -8.20
CA GLU A 108 13.60 -7.53 -9.22
C GLU A 108 12.61 -6.56 -8.62
N ASN A 109 12.25 -5.55 -9.40
CA ASN A 109 11.15 -4.66 -9.05
C ASN A 109 9.83 -5.43 -8.97
N TYR A 110 9.10 -5.24 -7.88
CA TYR A 110 7.73 -5.71 -7.77
C TYR A 110 6.89 -5.19 -8.94
N ARG A 111 6.28 -6.11 -9.68
CA ARG A 111 5.33 -5.77 -10.75
C ARG A 111 3.91 -5.85 -10.19
N PRO A 112 3.16 -4.75 -10.18
CA PRO A 112 1.75 -4.78 -9.80
C PRO A 112 0.98 -5.76 -10.70
N LYS A 113 -0.07 -6.36 -10.15
CA LYS A 113 -1.01 -7.10 -10.99
C LYS A 113 -1.72 -6.10 -11.88
N THR A 114 -1.58 -6.28 -13.19
CA THR A 114 -2.33 -5.50 -14.16
C THR A 114 -3.49 -6.32 -14.71
N VAL A 115 -4.63 -5.67 -14.87
CA VAL A 115 -5.78 -6.21 -15.59
C VAL A 115 -5.85 -5.51 -16.92
N ARG A 116 -6.03 -6.32 -17.98
CA ARG A 116 -6.23 -5.85 -19.33
C ARG A 116 -7.64 -5.28 -19.44
N CYS A 117 -7.75 -3.97 -19.62
CA CYS A 117 -9.00 -3.26 -19.79
C CYS A 117 -9.17 -2.74 -21.20
N VAL A 118 -10.38 -2.43 -21.58
CA VAL A 118 -10.74 -1.80 -22.85
C VAL A 118 -11.27 -0.41 -22.67
N THR A 119 -11.00 0.47 -23.62
CA THR A 119 -11.53 1.84 -23.65
C THR A 119 -11.91 2.23 -25.08
N LEU A 120 -12.72 3.30 -25.21
CA LEU A 120 -12.97 3.93 -26.52
C LEU A 120 -11.75 4.72 -26.98
N PRO A 121 -11.33 4.54 -28.24
CA PRO A 121 -10.42 5.48 -28.90
C PRO A 121 -10.95 6.91 -28.86
N ALA A 122 -10.05 7.89 -28.78
CA ALA A 122 -10.43 9.29 -28.66
C ALA A 122 -11.39 9.79 -29.78
N ASN A 123 -11.21 9.27 -30.99
CA ASN A 123 -12.04 9.60 -32.15
C ASN A 123 -13.47 9.04 -32.10
N LEU A 124 -13.78 8.13 -31.18
CA LEU A 124 -15.13 7.57 -31.00
C LEU A 124 -15.88 8.16 -29.81
N ARG A 125 -15.32 9.12 -29.09
CA ARG A 125 -15.89 9.72 -27.88
C ARG A 125 -16.87 10.85 -28.17
N THR A 126 -17.68 10.73 -29.20
CA THR A 126 -18.79 11.62 -29.55
C THR A 126 -20.00 10.79 -29.93
N GLU A 127 -21.21 11.28 -29.67
CA GLU A 127 -22.45 10.57 -29.98
C GLU A 127 -22.55 10.20 -31.47
N GLN A 128 -22.21 11.14 -32.35
CA GLN A 128 -22.22 10.92 -33.80
C GLN A 128 -21.29 9.78 -34.21
N ASN A 129 -20.08 9.75 -33.70
CA ASN A 129 -19.08 8.74 -34.06
C ASN A 129 -19.43 7.36 -33.47
N LEU A 130 -20.09 7.33 -32.30
CA LEU A 130 -20.62 6.08 -31.75
C LEU A 130 -21.74 5.50 -32.59
N HIS A 131 -22.69 6.34 -33.06
CA HIS A 131 -23.75 5.92 -33.98
C HIS A 131 -23.18 5.41 -35.31
N LEU A 132 -22.17 6.09 -35.85
CA LEU A 132 -21.47 5.64 -37.06
C LEU A 132 -20.78 4.29 -36.83
N ALA A 133 -20.09 4.13 -35.70
CA ALA A 133 -19.45 2.85 -35.34
C ALA A 133 -20.45 1.70 -35.26
N LEU A 134 -21.60 1.91 -34.60
CA LEU A 134 -22.68 0.93 -34.49
C LEU A 134 -23.26 0.58 -35.86
N THR A 135 -23.41 1.56 -36.75
CA THR A 135 -23.88 1.33 -38.13
C THR A 135 -22.89 0.47 -38.91
N ILE A 136 -21.60 0.74 -38.81
CA ILE A 136 -20.53 -0.05 -39.47
C ILE A 136 -20.50 -1.47 -38.92
N LEU A 137 -20.70 -1.63 -37.60
CA LEU A 137 -20.72 -2.93 -36.93
C LEU A 137 -22.01 -3.74 -37.21
N GLY A 138 -23.06 -3.12 -37.71
CA GLY A 138 -24.36 -3.76 -37.98
C GLY A 138 -24.30 -4.97 -38.90
N LYS A 139 -23.25 -5.07 -39.75
CA LYS A 139 -22.98 -6.24 -40.59
C LYS A 139 -22.27 -7.39 -39.87
N ALA A 140 -21.84 -7.21 -38.64
CA ALA A 140 -21.10 -8.17 -37.82
C ALA A 140 -21.74 -8.31 -36.44
N LEU A 141 -22.85 -9.02 -36.35
CA LEU A 141 -23.74 -9.08 -35.16
C LEU A 141 -23.00 -9.32 -33.85
N LYS A 142 -22.06 -10.26 -33.83
CA LYS A 142 -21.27 -10.53 -32.60
C LYS A 142 -20.37 -9.38 -32.19
N GLN A 143 -19.75 -8.68 -33.13
CA GLN A 143 -18.93 -7.49 -32.83
C GLN A 143 -19.83 -6.35 -32.35
N GLN A 144 -20.97 -6.13 -32.97
CA GLN A 144 -21.93 -5.11 -32.55
C GLN A 144 -22.47 -5.37 -31.13
N GLN A 145 -22.85 -6.61 -30.82
CA GLN A 145 -23.28 -6.99 -29.48
C GLN A 145 -22.18 -6.74 -28.43
N THR A 146 -20.94 -7.18 -28.71
CA THR A 146 -19.82 -6.96 -27.79
C THR A 146 -19.53 -5.48 -27.58
N PHE A 147 -19.60 -4.67 -28.65
CA PHE A 147 -19.41 -3.23 -28.57
C PHE A 147 -20.52 -2.53 -27.77
N ASN A 148 -21.80 -2.92 -27.99
CA ASN A 148 -22.91 -2.42 -27.20
C ASN A 148 -22.78 -2.78 -25.70
N THR A 149 -22.42 -4.03 -25.41
CA THR A 149 -22.17 -4.46 -24.02
C THR A 149 -21.06 -3.62 -23.38
N TYR A 150 -19.99 -3.31 -24.14
CA TYR A 150 -18.96 -2.42 -23.66
C TYR A 150 -19.50 -1.01 -23.32
N LEU A 151 -20.31 -0.41 -24.23
CA LEU A 151 -20.89 0.92 -24.00
C LEU A 151 -21.76 0.96 -22.73
N GLN A 152 -22.55 -0.08 -22.50
CA GLN A 152 -23.39 -0.23 -21.30
C GLN A 152 -22.55 -0.37 -20.03
N LEU A 153 -21.55 -1.25 -20.02
CA LEU A 153 -20.70 -1.50 -18.84
C LEU A 153 -19.84 -0.28 -18.48
N SER A 154 -19.41 0.47 -19.51
CA SER A 154 -18.59 1.67 -19.30
C SER A 154 -19.37 2.96 -19.12
N HIS A 155 -20.71 2.91 -19.25
CA HIS A 155 -21.62 4.05 -19.26
C HIS A 155 -21.44 5.03 -20.43
N TRP A 156 -20.67 4.65 -21.46
CA TRP A 156 -20.56 5.45 -22.69
C TRP A 156 -21.88 5.54 -23.51
N ASP A 157 -22.84 4.65 -23.24
CA ASP A 157 -24.21 4.73 -23.76
C ASP A 157 -24.99 5.97 -23.29
N GLN A 158 -24.52 6.67 -22.25
CA GLN A 158 -25.12 7.87 -21.66
C GLN A 158 -24.46 9.17 -22.17
N ILE A 159 -23.65 9.12 -23.24
CA ILE A 159 -23.04 10.31 -23.83
C ILE A 159 -24.11 11.24 -24.40
N ASP A 160 -23.94 12.57 -24.19
CA ASP A 160 -24.80 13.62 -24.74
C ASP A 160 -23.96 14.53 -25.64
N GLY A 161 -24.16 14.39 -26.96
CA GLY A 161 -23.39 15.11 -27.98
C GLY A 161 -21.89 14.82 -27.89
N ASP A 162 -21.13 15.83 -27.50
CA ASP A 162 -19.67 15.76 -27.27
C ASP A 162 -19.30 15.72 -25.79
N THR A 163 -20.31 15.65 -24.89
CA THR A 163 -20.08 15.62 -23.45
C THR A 163 -19.96 14.19 -22.96
N PRO A 164 -18.79 13.78 -22.41
CA PRO A 164 -18.64 12.45 -21.81
C PRO A 164 -19.60 12.26 -20.61
N PRO A 165 -20.00 11.00 -20.31
CA PRO A 165 -20.75 10.69 -19.09
C PRO A 165 -19.98 11.12 -17.83
N ASP A 166 -20.71 11.53 -16.79
CA ASP A 166 -20.13 11.95 -15.51
C ASP A 166 -19.30 10.83 -14.83
N HIS A 167 -19.66 9.57 -15.09
CA HIS A 167 -19.00 8.41 -14.51
C HIS A 167 -18.69 7.36 -15.58
N ILE A 168 -17.47 7.39 -16.10
CA ILE A 168 -16.99 6.35 -17.03
C ILE A 168 -16.34 5.24 -16.21
N GLN A 169 -16.84 4.00 -16.36
CA GLN A 169 -16.26 2.84 -15.72
C GLN A 169 -15.22 2.15 -16.59
N ASP A 170 -14.14 1.71 -15.93
CA ASP A 170 -13.15 0.84 -16.57
C ASP A 170 -13.72 -0.59 -16.73
N VAL A 171 -13.69 -1.11 -17.91
CA VAL A 171 -14.19 -2.45 -18.23
C VAL A 171 -13.02 -3.41 -18.48
N ALA A 172 -12.92 -4.46 -17.66
CA ALA A 172 -11.93 -5.51 -17.87
C ALA A 172 -12.29 -6.36 -19.11
N CYS A 173 -11.27 -6.78 -19.86
CA CYS A 173 -11.49 -7.64 -21.03
C CYS A 173 -12.27 -8.91 -20.70
N ASP A 174 -11.94 -9.57 -19.58
CA ASP A 174 -12.60 -10.81 -19.16
C ASP A 174 -14.06 -10.55 -18.75
N GLU A 175 -14.35 -9.42 -18.11
CA GLU A 175 -15.69 -8.97 -17.75
C GLU A 175 -16.55 -8.74 -19.02
N LEU A 176 -15.99 -8.02 -20.01
CA LEU A 176 -16.66 -7.79 -21.29
C LEU A 176 -16.96 -9.10 -22.02
N LEU A 177 -16.00 -10.02 -22.09
CA LEU A 177 -16.17 -11.31 -22.74
C LEU A 177 -17.24 -12.15 -22.04
N ASN A 178 -17.26 -12.19 -20.71
CA ASN A 178 -18.26 -12.90 -19.93
C ASN A 178 -19.65 -12.29 -20.11
N ALA A 179 -19.79 -10.97 -20.04
CA ALA A 179 -21.07 -10.28 -20.18
C ALA A 179 -21.65 -10.36 -21.60
N SER A 180 -20.80 -10.27 -22.62
CA SER A 180 -21.25 -10.35 -24.04
C SER A 180 -21.35 -11.77 -24.58
N GLY A 181 -20.83 -12.78 -23.89
CA GLY A 181 -20.70 -14.14 -24.40
C GLY A 181 -19.81 -14.28 -25.64
N ALA A 182 -18.98 -13.28 -25.92
CA ALA A 182 -18.10 -13.25 -27.07
C ALA A 182 -16.78 -13.99 -26.81
N SER A 183 -16.15 -14.46 -27.89
CA SER A 183 -14.79 -15.02 -27.82
C SER A 183 -13.73 -13.92 -27.90
N ASP A 184 -12.53 -14.20 -27.38
CA ASP A 184 -11.38 -13.29 -27.47
C ASP A 184 -11.02 -12.91 -28.92
N ALA A 185 -11.37 -13.76 -29.91
CA ALA A 185 -11.20 -13.46 -31.31
C ALA A 185 -12.08 -12.26 -31.79
N VAL A 186 -13.31 -12.16 -31.27
CA VAL A 186 -14.21 -11.02 -31.56
C VAL A 186 -13.65 -9.73 -30.96
N LEU A 187 -13.15 -9.79 -29.72
CA LEU A 187 -12.53 -8.66 -29.07
C LEU A 187 -11.27 -8.18 -29.81
N ARG A 188 -10.39 -9.10 -30.24
CA ARG A 188 -9.22 -8.76 -31.06
C ARG A 188 -9.60 -8.10 -32.37
N GLN A 189 -10.70 -8.51 -33.02
CA GLN A 189 -11.20 -7.85 -34.22
C GLN A 189 -11.67 -6.43 -33.98
N LEU A 190 -12.39 -6.17 -32.88
CA LEU A 190 -12.77 -4.81 -32.45
C LEU A 190 -11.55 -3.91 -32.22
N ILE A 191 -10.52 -4.45 -31.57
CA ILE A 191 -9.26 -3.75 -31.30
C ILE A 191 -8.50 -3.48 -32.61
N SER A 192 -8.35 -4.49 -33.50
CA SER A 192 -7.63 -4.33 -34.76
C SER A 192 -8.30 -3.33 -35.69
N ARG A 193 -9.63 -3.23 -35.63
CA ARG A 193 -10.44 -2.25 -36.39
C ARG A 193 -10.55 -0.89 -35.69
N LYS A 194 -9.88 -0.69 -34.57
CA LYS A 194 -9.88 0.55 -33.75
C LYS A 194 -11.26 0.99 -33.27
N PHE A 195 -12.15 0.06 -32.97
CA PHE A 195 -13.39 0.34 -32.25
C PHE A 195 -13.18 0.34 -30.73
N LEU A 196 -12.21 -0.44 -30.24
CA LEU A 196 -11.75 -0.46 -28.86
C LEU A 196 -10.23 -0.38 -28.83
N GLU A 197 -9.68 0.18 -27.75
CA GLU A 197 -8.26 0.18 -27.43
C GLU A 197 -8.03 -0.58 -26.12
N VAL A 198 -6.89 -1.26 -26.03
CA VAL A 198 -6.49 -1.97 -24.80
C VAL A 198 -5.52 -1.11 -24.03
N TYR A 199 -5.74 -1.04 -22.74
CA TYR A 199 -4.78 -0.53 -21.78
C TYR A 199 -4.68 -1.46 -20.57
N TYR A 200 -3.60 -1.31 -19.82
CA TYR A 200 -3.37 -2.11 -18.62
C TYR A 200 -3.55 -1.23 -17.41
N ARG A 201 -4.55 -1.55 -16.58
CA ARG A 201 -4.78 -0.89 -15.31
C ARG A 201 -4.16 -1.73 -14.19
N GLU A 202 -3.38 -1.09 -13.34
CA GLU A 202 -2.96 -1.71 -12.09
C GLU A 202 -4.19 -1.95 -11.21
N VAL A 203 -4.40 -3.20 -10.83
CA VAL A 203 -5.49 -3.56 -9.90
C VAL A 203 -4.86 -3.93 -8.59
N GLY A 204 -5.15 -3.13 -7.58
CA GLY A 204 -4.85 -3.50 -6.21
C GLY A 204 -5.53 -4.83 -5.88
N ARG A 205 -4.80 -5.77 -5.35
CA ARG A 205 -5.33 -7.07 -4.89
C ARG A 205 -6.19 -6.91 -3.65
N ILE A 206 -6.09 -5.75 -3.03
CA ILE A 206 -6.85 -5.36 -1.85
C ILE A 206 -8.08 -4.64 -2.36
N GLY A 207 -9.23 -5.32 -2.25
CA GLY A 207 -10.52 -4.78 -2.65
C GLY A 207 -10.77 -3.46 -1.94
N GLY A 208 -11.17 -2.44 -2.70
CA GLY A 208 -11.51 -1.13 -2.17
C GLY A 208 -12.57 -1.26 -1.09
N GLY A 209 -12.30 -0.73 0.08
CA GLY A 209 -13.35 -0.45 1.06
C GLY A 209 -14.38 0.47 0.39
N GLY A 210 -15.64 0.36 0.79
CA GLY A 210 -16.72 1.26 0.34
C GLY A 210 -16.38 2.74 0.58
N GLU A 211 -17.33 3.62 0.34
CA GLU A 211 -17.17 5.03 0.64
C GLU A 211 -16.93 5.30 2.14
N TYR A 212 -16.35 6.45 2.44
CA TYR A 212 -16.14 6.92 3.80
C TYR A 212 -17.45 7.51 4.33
N HIS A 213 -17.93 6.99 5.48
CA HIS A 213 -19.23 7.30 6.07
C HIS A 213 -19.09 7.75 7.54
N PRO A 214 -18.61 8.96 7.81
CA PRO A 214 -18.49 9.47 9.18
C PRO A 214 -19.83 9.55 9.92
N GLU A 215 -20.95 9.64 9.18
CA GLU A 215 -22.31 9.59 9.71
C GLU A 215 -22.68 8.27 10.36
N HIS A 216 -21.92 7.19 10.11
CA HIS A 216 -22.12 5.89 10.74
C HIS A 216 -21.48 5.78 12.14
N ILE A 217 -20.74 6.81 12.58
CA ILE A 217 -20.14 6.86 13.92
C ILE A 217 -21.28 6.99 14.93
N GLN A 218 -21.37 6.02 15.83
CA GLN A 218 -22.40 6.02 16.86
C GLN A 218 -22.05 7.03 17.97
N PRO A 219 -23.05 7.74 18.53
CA PRO A 219 -22.80 8.66 19.64
C PRO A 219 -22.27 7.91 20.86
N LEU A 220 -21.35 8.53 21.57
CA LEU A 220 -20.80 7.99 22.82
C LEU A 220 -21.85 8.06 23.94
N SER A 221 -21.89 7.05 24.79
CA SER A 221 -22.59 7.14 26.08
C SER A 221 -21.90 8.15 26.99
N GLU A 222 -22.56 8.62 28.03
CA GLU A 222 -22.00 9.55 29.02
C GLU A 222 -20.66 9.05 29.59
N ALA A 223 -20.60 7.79 29.99
CA ALA A 223 -19.38 7.19 30.52
C ALA A 223 -18.24 7.11 29.46
N GLN A 224 -18.58 6.84 28.20
CA GLN A 224 -17.58 6.84 27.11
C GLN A 224 -17.11 8.27 26.79
N GLN A 225 -18.01 9.24 26.85
CA GLN A 225 -17.66 10.66 26.65
C GLN A 225 -16.72 11.15 27.75
N ASP A 226 -16.97 10.78 29.01
CA ASP A 226 -16.09 11.09 30.13
C ASP A 226 -14.71 10.46 29.94
N ALA A 227 -14.64 9.20 29.53
CA ALA A 227 -13.38 8.53 29.25
C ALA A 227 -12.63 9.22 28.08
N MET A 228 -13.33 9.59 27.01
CA MET A 228 -12.79 10.34 25.88
C MET A 228 -12.19 11.69 26.32
N ASN A 229 -12.90 12.42 27.16
CA ASN A 229 -12.44 13.69 27.71
C ASN A 229 -11.17 13.51 28.57
N GLN A 230 -11.15 12.48 29.43
CA GLN A 230 -9.99 12.14 30.24
C GLN A 230 -8.77 11.78 29.39
N ILE A 231 -8.95 11.00 28.32
CA ILE A 231 -7.88 10.68 27.35
C ILE A 231 -7.32 11.98 26.75
N GLY A 232 -8.19 12.90 26.33
CA GLY A 232 -7.78 14.19 25.80
C GLY A 232 -6.94 15.01 26.77
N VAL A 233 -7.36 15.08 28.03
CA VAL A 233 -6.61 15.77 29.10
C VAL A 233 -5.25 15.11 29.35
N GLN A 234 -5.20 13.76 29.37
CA GLN A 234 -3.94 13.05 29.59
C GLN A 234 -2.94 13.29 28.44
N PHE A 235 -3.40 13.33 27.20
CA PHE A 235 -2.55 13.62 26.04
C PHE A 235 -1.98 15.05 26.01
N MET A 236 -2.50 15.98 26.82
CA MET A 236 -1.88 17.31 26.95
C MET A 236 -0.50 17.26 27.64
N SER A 237 -0.23 16.23 28.43
CA SER A 237 1.01 16.11 29.22
C SER A 237 1.75 14.78 29.04
N LYS A 238 1.12 13.79 28.41
CA LYS A 238 1.65 12.43 28.28
C LYS A 238 1.56 11.96 26.84
N ASN A 239 2.55 11.17 26.42
CA ASN A 239 2.57 10.54 25.08
C ASN A 239 1.86 9.19 25.06
N VAL A 240 1.59 8.58 26.21
CA VAL A 240 0.95 7.26 26.33
C VAL A 240 -0.16 7.34 27.38
N VAL A 241 -1.33 6.83 27.03
CA VAL A 241 -2.51 6.76 27.89
C VAL A 241 -3.05 5.33 27.88
N LEU A 242 -3.30 4.77 29.05
CA LEU A 242 -3.94 3.46 29.19
C LEU A 242 -5.46 3.64 29.37
N LEU A 243 -6.23 3.08 28.44
CA LEU A 243 -7.68 2.94 28.57
C LEU A 243 -8.01 1.56 29.15
N HIS A 244 -8.22 1.49 30.46
CA HIS A 244 -8.58 0.25 31.14
C HIS A 244 -10.09 0.04 31.15
N GLY A 245 -10.54 -1.13 30.69
CA GLY A 245 -11.94 -1.50 30.65
C GLY A 245 -12.13 -2.98 30.32
N VAL A 246 -13.19 -3.57 30.88
CA VAL A 246 -13.53 -4.98 30.63
C VAL A 246 -13.90 -5.23 29.15
N THR A 247 -13.89 -6.47 28.74
CA THR A 247 -14.37 -6.88 27.42
C THR A 247 -15.81 -6.40 27.24
N SER A 248 -16.17 -5.95 26.03
CA SER A 248 -17.49 -5.41 25.69
C SER A 248 -17.90 -4.12 26.42
N SER A 249 -16.97 -3.41 27.08
CA SER A 249 -17.25 -2.10 27.68
C SER A 249 -17.40 -0.95 26.68
N GLY A 250 -17.33 -1.23 25.38
CA GLY A 250 -17.47 -0.22 24.33
C GLY A 250 -16.20 0.56 24.01
N LYS A 251 -15.02 0.06 24.38
CA LYS A 251 -13.72 0.70 24.03
C LYS A 251 -13.59 1.01 22.54
N THR A 252 -14.09 0.13 21.69
CA THR A 252 -14.01 0.30 20.24
C THR A 252 -14.70 1.57 19.75
N GLU A 253 -15.83 1.98 20.36
CA GLU A 253 -16.47 3.25 19.99
C GLU A 253 -15.58 4.45 20.35
N ILE A 254 -14.94 4.42 21.50
CA ILE A 254 -13.97 5.46 21.88
C ILE A 254 -12.81 5.50 20.87
N TYR A 255 -12.31 4.33 20.44
CA TYR A 255 -11.25 4.25 19.44
C TYR A 255 -11.71 4.84 18.10
N ILE A 256 -12.93 4.55 17.63
CA ILE A 256 -13.49 5.12 16.40
C ILE A 256 -13.52 6.66 16.48
N HIS A 257 -13.95 7.23 17.60
CA HIS A 257 -13.94 8.68 17.78
C HIS A 257 -12.52 9.27 17.84
N LEU A 258 -11.56 8.58 18.48
CA LEU A 258 -10.15 9.00 18.48
C LEU A 258 -9.53 8.95 17.06
N ILE A 259 -9.86 7.92 16.30
CA ILE A 259 -9.43 7.77 14.91
C ILE A 259 -10.01 8.92 14.08
N GLN A 260 -11.32 9.17 14.19
CA GLN A 260 -11.97 10.26 13.46
C GLN A 260 -11.32 11.60 13.77
N LYS A 261 -11.09 11.90 15.02
CA LYS A 261 -10.42 13.12 15.42
C LYS A 261 -9.01 13.25 14.82
N ALA A 262 -8.23 12.16 14.81
CA ALA A 262 -6.91 12.17 14.19
C ALA A 262 -6.97 12.41 12.68
N ILE A 263 -7.96 11.85 11.98
CA ILE A 263 -8.21 12.09 10.55
C ILE A 263 -8.57 13.56 10.29
N ASP A 264 -9.45 14.14 11.12
CA ASP A 264 -9.87 15.55 11.01
C ASP A 264 -8.66 16.50 11.21
N ASP A 265 -7.71 16.09 12.05
CA ASP A 265 -6.43 16.80 12.26
C ASP A 265 -5.40 16.53 11.13
N GLY A 266 -5.78 15.84 10.05
CA GLY A 266 -4.92 15.47 8.92
C GLY A 266 -3.83 14.46 9.27
N ARG A 267 -4.02 13.66 10.32
CA ARG A 267 -3.07 12.66 10.81
C ARG A 267 -3.47 11.26 10.41
N GLN A 268 -2.48 10.37 10.31
CA GLN A 268 -2.66 8.95 10.10
C GLN A 268 -2.74 8.22 11.44
N VAL A 269 -3.43 7.09 11.43
CA VAL A 269 -3.64 6.24 12.61
C VAL A 269 -3.13 4.82 12.33
N LEU A 270 -2.40 4.28 13.29
CA LEU A 270 -2.05 2.86 13.34
C LEU A 270 -2.86 2.20 14.47
N TYR A 271 -3.76 1.28 14.10
CA TYR A 271 -4.53 0.49 15.05
C TYR A 271 -4.02 -0.94 15.07
N LEU A 272 -3.36 -1.32 16.14
CA LEU A 272 -2.76 -2.63 16.34
C LEU A 272 -3.70 -3.55 17.13
N LEU A 273 -3.91 -4.74 16.58
CA LEU A 273 -4.65 -5.83 17.20
C LEU A 273 -3.80 -7.11 17.21
N PRO A 274 -3.98 -7.99 18.21
CA PRO A 274 -3.50 -9.36 18.11
C PRO A 274 -4.04 -10.05 16.84
N GLU A 275 -3.26 -10.93 16.21
CA GLU A 275 -3.72 -11.63 14.99
C GLU A 275 -5.05 -12.37 15.18
N ILE A 276 -5.28 -12.93 16.38
CA ILE A 276 -6.52 -13.63 16.74
C ILE A 276 -7.72 -12.68 16.87
N ALA A 277 -7.49 -11.43 17.23
CA ALA A 277 -8.52 -10.40 17.40
C ALA A 277 -8.85 -9.67 16.10
N LEU A 278 -8.03 -9.83 15.06
CA LEU A 278 -8.25 -9.25 13.73
C LEU A 278 -9.34 -10.05 12.99
N THR A 279 -10.55 -10.01 13.52
CA THR A 279 -11.71 -10.75 13.02
C THR A 279 -12.37 -10.04 11.84
N VAL A 280 -13.12 -10.81 11.05
CA VAL A 280 -13.97 -10.26 9.97
C VAL A 280 -14.97 -9.24 10.51
N GLN A 281 -15.47 -9.44 11.72
CA GLN A 281 -16.43 -8.54 12.37
C GLN A 281 -15.81 -7.18 12.69
N MET A 282 -14.60 -7.15 13.29
CA MET A 282 -13.89 -5.92 13.60
C MET A 282 -13.52 -5.16 12.31
N THR A 283 -13.02 -5.88 11.32
CA THR A 283 -12.70 -5.33 10.00
C THR A 283 -13.92 -4.66 9.36
N ARG A 284 -15.05 -5.38 9.30
CA ARG A 284 -16.31 -4.84 8.73
C ARG A 284 -16.81 -3.61 9.48
N ARG A 285 -16.71 -3.61 10.81
CA ARG A 285 -17.14 -2.47 11.63
C ARG A 285 -16.35 -1.20 11.29
N LEU A 286 -15.02 -1.30 11.16
CA LEU A 286 -14.20 -0.16 10.78
C LEU A 286 -14.38 0.21 9.32
N GLN A 287 -14.52 -0.77 8.42
CA GLN A 287 -14.81 -0.51 6.99
C GLN A 287 -16.14 0.21 6.79
N HIS A 288 -17.15 -0.09 7.60
CA HIS A 288 -18.46 0.57 7.55
C HIS A 288 -18.39 2.08 7.83
N VAL A 289 -17.39 2.52 8.60
CA VAL A 289 -17.15 3.94 8.90
C VAL A 289 -16.11 4.53 7.96
N PHE A 290 -14.93 3.91 7.89
CA PHE A 290 -13.76 4.52 7.25
C PHE A 290 -13.61 4.14 5.76
N GLY A 291 -14.35 3.16 5.27
CA GLY A 291 -14.41 2.79 3.85
C GLY A 291 -13.02 2.64 3.22
N SER A 292 -12.81 3.36 2.13
CA SER A 292 -11.54 3.36 1.37
C SER A 292 -10.35 4.00 2.09
N ARG A 293 -10.58 4.72 3.20
CA ARG A 293 -9.52 5.31 4.03
C ARG A 293 -8.84 4.29 4.95
N LEU A 294 -9.45 3.09 5.10
CA LEU A 294 -8.93 2.00 5.94
C LEU A 294 -8.10 1.01 5.12
N GLY A 295 -6.85 0.86 5.45
CA GLY A 295 -5.99 -0.23 5.02
C GLY A 295 -5.91 -1.32 6.09
N ILE A 296 -5.88 -2.59 5.65
CA ILE A 296 -5.74 -3.74 6.56
C ILE A 296 -4.40 -4.40 6.28
N TYR A 297 -3.62 -4.70 7.34
CA TYR A 297 -2.30 -5.30 7.20
C TYR A 297 -2.11 -6.47 8.17
N HIS A 298 -2.06 -7.70 7.65
CA HIS A 298 -1.89 -8.90 8.46
C HIS A 298 -1.08 -9.99 7.76
N SER A 299 -0.66 -11.00 8.52
CA SER A 299 0.20 -12.10 8.04
C SER A 299 -0.44 -12.99 6.96
N LYS A 300 -1.78 -13.07 6.91
CA LYS A 300 -2.51 -13.87 5.90
C LYS A 300 -2.49 -13.24 4.50
N TYR A 301 -2.12 -11.98 4.38
CA TYR A 301 -1.95 -11.37 3.07
C TYR A 301 -0.74 -11.93 2.35
N SER A 302 -0.90 -12.14 1.04
CA SER A 302 0.21 -12.48 0.18
C SER A 302 1.27 -11.38 0.22
N ASP A 303 2.48 -11.75 -0.10
CA ASP A 303 3.60 -10.80 -0.15
C ASP A 303 3.33 -9.62 -1.10
N ALA A 304 2.64 -9.89 -2.20
CA ALA A 304 2.25 -8.88 -3.16
C ALA A 304 1.25 -7.86 -2.58
N GLU A 305 0.22 -8.31 -1.84
CA GLU A 305 -0.72 -7.43 -1.15
C GLU A 305 -0.02 -6.57 -0.10
N ARG A 306 0.93 -7.14 0.63
CA ARG A 306 1.73 -6.41 1.62
C ARG A 306 2.60 -5.33 0.97
N VAL A 307 3.17 -5.61 -0.21
CA VAL A 307 3.91 -4.61 -1.00
C VAL A 307 2.99 -3.51 -1.52
N GLU A 308 1.77 -3.84 -1.95
CA GLU A 308 0.78 -2.85 -2.39
C GLU A 308 0.41 -1.88 -1.27
N ILE A 309 0.13 -2.39 -0.05
CA ILE A 309 -0.14 -1.51 1.11
C ILE A 309 1.07 -0.64 1.40
N TRP A 310 2.27 -1.21 1.37
CA TRP A 310 3.51 -0.45 1.60
C TRP A 310 3.65 0.71 0.60
N LYS A 311 3.49 0.43 -0.69
CA LYS A 311 3.56 1.45 -1.75
C LYS A 311 2.43 2.47 -1.64
N LYS A 312 1.21 2.04 -1.32
CA LYS A 312 0.07 2.94 -1.09
C LYS A 312 0.36 3.91 0.06
N GLN A 313 1.00 3.44 1.14
CA GLN A 313 1.39 4.30 2.26
C GLN A 313 2.48 5.32 1.91
N LEU A 314 3.28 5.07 0.87
CA LEU A 314 4.28 6.00 0.34
C LEU A 314 3.73 6.93 -0.75
N SER A 315 2.52 6.69 -1.25
CA SER A 315 1.90 7.51 -2.31
C SER A 315 1.35 8.83 -1.77
N ASP A 316 0.90 9.69 -2.68
CA ASP A 316 0.25 10.96 -2.34
C ASP A 316 -1.10 10.78 -1.64
N GLU A 317 -1.73 9.59 -1.82
CA GLU A 317 -3.01 9.23 -1.23
C GLU A 317 -2.89 7.98 -0.35
N PRO A 318 -2.17 8.05 0.78
CA PRO A 318 -2.03 6.91 1.69
C PRO A 318 -3.34 6.62 2.41
N TYR A 319 -3.46 5.42 2.99
CA TYR A 319 -4.53 5.16 3.94
C TYR A 319 -4.40 6.09 5.15
N ASP A 320 -5.51 6.62 5.63
CA ASP A 320 -5.55 7.41 6.86
C ASP A 320 -5.48 6.51 8.10
N VAL A 321 -6.05 5.31 7.99
CA VAL A 321 -6.06 4.31 9.08
C VAL A 321 -5.46 3.00 8.57
N ILE A 322 -4.53 2.46 9.31
CA ILE A 322 -4.07 1.07 9.14
C ILE A 322 -4.52 0.26 10.34
N LEU A 323 -5.34 -0.75 10.07
CA LEU A 323 -5.65 -1.81 11.01
C LEU A 323 -4.72 -2.99 10.77
N GLY A 324 -3.96 -3.40 11.76
CA GLY A 324 -3.00 -4.46 11.53
C GLY A 324 -2.53 -5.21 12.77
N ALA A 325 -1.84 -6.32 12.51
CA ALA A 325 -1.10 -7.04 13.54
C ALA A 325 0.26 -6.33 13.81
N ARG A 326 1.02 -6.88 14.75
CA ARG A 326 2.33 -6.37 15.17
C ARG A 326 3.22 -5.87 14.01
N SER A 327 3.31 -6.61 12.91
CA SER A 327 4.17 -6.24 11.78
C SER A 327 3.77 -4.94 11.07
N ALA A 328 2.56 -4.42 11.30
CA ALA A 328 2.12 -3.15 10.74
C ALA A 328 2.90 -1.95 11.31
N VAL A 329 3.60 -2.10 12.43
CA VAL A 329 4.48 -1.07 13.01
C VAL A 329 5.60 -0.64 12.07
N PHE A 330 5.98 -1.49 11.12
CA PHE A 330 7.04 -1.21 10.16
C PHE A 330 6.57 -0.43 8.92
N LEU A 331 5.27 -0.24 8.72
CA LEU A 331 4.75 0.47 7.55
C LEU A 331 5.22 1.94 7.51
N PRO A 332 5.39 2.52 6.31
CA PRO A 332 5.80 3.90 6.16
C PRO A 332 4.65 4.87 6.41
N PHE A 333 4.67 5.53 7.56
CA PHE A 333 3.73 6.60 7.89
C PHE A 333 4.42 7.97 7.75
N THR A 334 3.85 8.85 6.95
CA THR A 334 4.35 10.22 6.78
C THR A 334 3.77 11.18 7.80
N ARG A 335 2.54 10.93 8.27
CA ARG A 335 1.76 11.82 9.15
C ARG A 335 1.17 11.09 10.37
N LEU A 336 1.85 10.05 10.89
CA LEU A 336 1.35 9.29 12.04
C LEU A 336 1.11 10.21 13.23
N GLY A 337 -0.11 10.23 13.74
CA GLY A 337 -0.53 11.06 14.88
C GLY A 337 -1.11 10.27 16.05
N LEU A 338 -1.60 9.06 15.79
CA LEU A 338 -2.18 8.20 16.81
C LEU A 338 -1.78 6.74 16.60
N VAL A 339 -1.41 6.07 17.68
CA VAL A 339 -1.23 4.62 17.73
C VAL A 339 -2.17 4.06 18.77
N ILE A 340 -3.01 3.13 18.39
CA ILE A 340 -3.88 2.37 19.30
C ILE A 340 -3.33 0.94 19.37
N VAL A 341 -3.11 0.45 20.58
CA VAL A 341 -2.72 -0.95 20.82
C VAL A 341 -3.82 -1.56 21.68
N ASP A 342 -4.66 -2.37 21.07
CA ASP A 342 -5.75 -3.05 21.76
C ASP A 342 -5.30 -4.43 22.25
N GLU A 343 -5.81 -4.86 23.40
CA GLU A 343 -5.41 -6.12 24.05
C GLU A 343 -3.86 -6.20 24.23
N GLU A 344 -3.26 -5.12 24.76
CA GLU A 344 -1.80 -4.94 24.87
C GLU A 344 -1.09 -6.05 25.64
N HIS A 345 -1.82 -6.78 26.49
CA HIS A 345 -1.30 -7.89 27.29
C HIS A 345 -1.09 -9.18 26.48
N GLU A 346 -1.57 -9.24 25.21
CA GLU A 346 -1.49 -10.43 24.39
C GLU A 346 -0.04 -10.74 23.95
N THR A 347 0.38 -11.98 24.18
CA THR A 347 1.75 -12.41 23.90
C THR A 347 2.09 -12.43 22.40
N SER A 348 1.09 -12.38 21.52
CA SER A 348 1.28 -12.30 20.07
C SER A 348 1.94 -10.99 19.60
N PHE A 349 1.94 -9.95 20.44
CA PHE A 349 2.71 -8.74 20.16
C PHE A 349 4.22 -8.96 20.30
N LYS A 350 4.66 -9.99 21.02
CA LYS A 350 6.06 -10.34 21.14
C LYS A 350 6.51 -11.26 20.01
N GLN A 351 7.54 -10.86 19.27
CA GLN A 351 8.23 -11.74 18.34
C GLN A 351 9.32 -12.53 19.09
N GLN A 352 9.20 -13.85 19.09
CA GLN A 352 10.19 -14.72 19.74
C GLN A 352 11.24 -15.21 18.74
N ASP A 353 10.80 -15.68 17.58
CA ASP A 353 11.63 -16.15 16.49
C ASP A 353 11.00 -15.82 15.15
N PRO A 354 11.79 -15.58 14.08
CA PRO A 354 13.23 -15.33 14.11
C PRO A 354 13.58 -13.94 14.72
N ALA A 355 14.86 -13.68 14.90
CA ALA A 355 15.35 -12.34 15.25
C ALA A 355 14.88 -11.29 14.20
N PRO A 356 14.64 -10.02 14.60
CA PRO A 356 14.78 -9.47 15.96
C PRO A 356 13.66 -9.93 16.90
N ARG A 357 14.00 -10.19 18.14
CA ARG A 357 13.04 -10.56 19.19
C ARG A 357 12.52 -9.30 19.85
N TYR A 358 11.52 -8.67 19.27
CA TYR A 358 10.94 -7.40 19.76
C TYR A 358 9.51 -7.57 20.29
N HIS A 359 9.10 -6.62 21.12
CA HIS A 359 7.76 -6.56 21.73
C HIS A 359 7.21 -5.13 21.71
#